data_5f1bf6063b28d7dd623079b4b4247931
#
_entry.id   5f1bf6063b28d7dd623079b4b4247931
#
_cell.length_a   1.000
_cell.length_b   1.000
_cell.length_c   1.000
_cell.angle_alpha   90.00
_cell.angle_beta   90.00
_cell.angle_gamma   90.00
#
_symmetry.space_group_name_H-M   'P 1'
#
loop_
_entity.id
_entity.type
_entity.pdbx_description
1 polymer ?
#
loop_
_entity_poly.entity_id
_entity_poly.type
_entity_poly.pdbx_seq_one_letter_code
_entity_poly.pdbx_strand_id
1 'polypeptide(L)'
;MCIFCKIINGDIPSKKVYEDEDILAILDISQATKGHTLVLPKKHFDNLLTISDAEYLKVMKKVKDLARVIVDAFDADGVNILNNCNEVAGQSVMHFHVHILPRYNKEELKIEFTDHSKECDLDSILATIKEKMAK
;
A
#
# COMPACT_ATOMS: atom_id res chain seq x y z
N MET A 1 -1.15 -1.39 -21.18
CA MET A 1 -1.75 -0.58 -20.09
C MET A 1 -2.09 -1.50 -18.94
N CYS A 2 -1.71 -1.13 -17.73
CA CYS A 2 -1.97 -1.95 -16.55
C CYS A 2 -3.46 -1.92 -16.16
N ILE A 3 -3.88 -2.90 -15.35
CA ILE A 3 -5.29 -3.02 -14.95
C ILE A 3 -5.78 -1.78 -14.19
N PHE A 4 -4.94 -1.17 -13.35
CA PHE A 4 -5.33 0.04 -12.62
C PHE A 4 -5.44 1.24 -13.56
N CYS A 5 -4.59 1.36 -14.57
CA CYS A 5 -4.74 2.39 -15.59
C CYS A 5 -6.08 2.24 -16.35
N LYS A 6 -6.49 1.00 -16.61
CA LYS A 6 -7.79 0.73 -17.24
C LYS A 6 -8.95 1.12 -16.34
N ILE A 7 -8.83 0.88 -15.04
CA ILE A 7 -9.85 1.30 -14.06
C ILE A 7 -9.91 2.83 -13.99
N ILE A 8 -8.76 3.50 -13.96
CA ILE A 8 -8.67 4.96 -13.93
C ILE A 8 -9.34 5.57 -15.18
N ASN A 9 -9.14 4.95 -16.34
CA ASN A 9 -9.72 5.42 -17.60
C ASN A 9 -11.20 5.07 -17.74
N GLY A 10 -11.77 4.28 -16.84
CA GLY A 10 -13.18 3.87 -16.92
C GLY A 10 -13.43 2.65 -17.79
N ASP A 11 -12.39 1.98 -18.30
CA ASP A 11 -12.52 0.79 -19.14
C ASP A 11 -12.95 -0.44 -18.35
N ILE A 12 -12.63 -0.47 -17.07
CA ILE A 12 -13.00 -1.54 -16.13
C ILE A 12 -13.73 -0.91 -14.96
N PRO A 13 -14.91 -1.42 -14.57
CA PRO A 13 -15.66 -0.87 -13.45
C PRO A 13 -14.97 -1.16 -12.11
N SER A 14 -15.22 -0.32 -11.12
CA SER A 14 -14.71 -0.48 -9.75
C SER A 14 -15.65 0.18 -8.76
N LYS A 15 -15.53 -0.19 -7.49
CA LYS A 15 -16.27 0.48 -6.41
C LYS A 15 -15.38 1.58 -5.85
N LYS A 16 -15.64 2.80 -6.26
CA LYS A 16 -14.83 3.98 -5.88
C LYS A 16 -15.22 4.46 -4.49
N VAL A 17 -14.23 4.51 -3.60
CA VAL A 17 -14.37 5.10 -2.27
C VAL A 17 -14.11 6.59 -2.32
N TYR A 18 -13.15 7.01 -3.14
CA TYR A 18 -12.76 8.40 -3.30
C TYR A 18 -12.10 8.60 -4.66
N GLU A 19 -12.28 9.77 -5.23
CA GLU A 19 -11.62 10.15 -6.49
C GLU A 19 -11.43 11.65 -6.55
N ASP A 20 -10.23 12.08 -6.96
CA ASP A 20 -9.96 13.45 -7.35
C ASP A 20 -9.08 13.47 -8.60
N GLU A 21 -8.47 14.61 -8.93
CA GLU A 21 -7.61 14.74 -10.12
C GLU A 21 -6.38 13.84 -10.08
N ASP A 22 -5.87 13.56 -8.88
CA ASP A 22 -4.57 12.90 -8.68
C ASP A 22 -4.68 11.49 -8.13
N ILE A 23 -5.78 11.17 -7.44
CA ILE A 23 -5.91 9.96 -6.62
C ILE A 23 -7.21 9.24 -6.90
N LEU A 24 -7.13 7.91 -6.89
CA LEU A 24 -8.28 7.02 -6.90
C LEU A 24 -8.16 6.06 -5.72
N ALA A 25 -9.24 5.91 -4.97
CA ALA A 25 -9.35 4.89 -3.93
C ALA A 25 -10.53 3.98 -4.26
N ILE A 26 -10.29 2.67 -4.30
CA ILE A 26 -11.27 1.65 -4.65
C ILE A 26 -11.28 0.52 -3.64
N LEU A 27 -12.41 -0.16 -3.53
CA LEU A 27 -12.45 -1.41 -2.75
C LEU A 27 -11.70 -2.50 -3.51
N ASP A 28 -10.86 -3.27 -2.80
CA ASP A 28 -10.27 -4.47 -3.37
C ASP A 28 -11.39 -5.51 -3.51
N ILE A 29 -11.53 -6.10 -4.70
CA ILE A 29 -12.55 -7.13 -4.93
C ILE A 29 -12.30 -8.40 -4.13
N SER A 30 -11.05 -8.64 -3.73
CA SER A 30 -10.63 -9.75 -2.89
C SER A 30 -10.40 -9.24 -1.46
N GLN A 31 -11.47 -8.98 -0.75
CA GLN A 31 -11.41 -8.40 0.59
C GLN A 31 -10.63 -9.29 1.56
N ALA A 32 -9.37 -8.92 1.85
CA ALA A 32 -8.57 -9.63 2.86
C ALA A 32 -9.16 -9.42 4.26
N THR A 33 -9.68 -8.23 4.50
CA THR A 33 -10.52 -7.91 5.66
C THR A 33 -11.67 -7.03 5.17
N LYS A 34 -12.75 -6.97 5.90
CA LYS A 34 -13.91 -6.16 5.52
C LYS A 34 -13.54 -4.68 5.50
N GLY A 35 -13.67 -4.06 4.34
CA GLY A 35 -13.28 -2.67 4.14
C GLY A 35 -11.92 -2.50 3.49
N HIS A 36 -11.27 -3.58 3.07
CA HIS A 36 -9.99 -3.55 2.36
C HIS A 36 -10.07 -2.61 1.16
N THR A 37 -9.30 -1.54 1.21
CA THR A 37 -9.32 -0.45 0.22
C THR A 37 -7.92 -0.26 -0.35
N LEU A 38 -7.86 0.07 -1.64
CA LEU A 38 -6.62 0.40 -2.34
C LEU A 38 -6.61 1.89 -2.64
N VAL A 39 -5.50 2.55 -2.36
CA VAL A 39 -5.30 3.97 -2.71
C VAL A 39 -4.15 4.05 -3.69
N LEU A 40 -4.37 4.70 -4.81
CA LEU A 40 -3.38 4.77 -5.89
C LEU A 40 -3.36 6.14 -6.56
N PRO A 41 -2.20 6.55 -7.11
CA PRO A 41 -2.14 7.74 -7.94
C PRO A 41 -2.74 7.46 -9.31
N LYS A 42 -3.35 8.46 -9.92
CA LYS A 42 -3.86 8.32 -11.30
C LYS A 42 -2.72 8.25 -12.32
N LYS A 43 -1.59 8.94 -12.03
CA LYS A 43 -0.38 8.80 -12.83
C LYS A 43 0.25 7.44 -12.56
N HIS A 44 0.72 6.78 -13.62
CA HIS A 44 1.34 5.48 -13.50
C HIS A 44 2.79 5.60 -12.98
N PHE A 45 3.06 4.91 -11.87
CA PHE A 45 4.41 4.61 -11.38
C PHE A 45 4.40 3.13 -11.00
N ASP A 46 5.45 2.41 -11.32
CA ASP A 46 5.46 0.97 -11.07
C ASP A 46 5.39 0.65 -9.58
N ASN A 47 6.13 1.38 -8.73
CA ASN A 47 6.24 1.03 -7.32
C ASN A 47 6.82 2.18 -6.48
N LEU A 48 7.02 1.91 -5.20
CA LEU A 48 7.58 2.86 -4.24
C LEU A 48 8.95 3.43 -4.66
N LEU A 49 9.77 2.63 -5.33
CA LEU A 49 11.12 3.04 -5.70
C LEU A 49 11.14 3.99 -6.91
N THR A 50 10.03 4.07 -7.67
CA THR A 50 9.93 4.89 -8.88
C THR A 50 8.97 6.06 -8.77
N ILE A 51 8.06 6.06 -7.79
CA ILE A 51 7.08 7.15 -7.63
C ILE A 51 7.78 8.45 -7.26
N SER A 52 7.29 9.59 -7.79
CA SER A 52 7.79 10.90 -7.39
C SER A 52 7.38 11.25 -5.97
N ASP A 53 8.19 12.08 -5.30
CA ASP A 53 7.90 12.51 -3.92
C ASP A 53 6.54 13.22 -3.85
N ALA A 54 6.24 14.09 -4.79
CA ALA A 54 4.99 14.84 -4.81
C ALA A 54 3.76 13.93 -4.87
N GLU A 55 3.79 12.92 -5.75
CA GLU A 55 2.68 11.98 -5.88
C GLU A 55 2.60 11.04 -4.67
N TYR A 56 3.75 10.59 -4.16
CA TYR A 56 3.82 9.77 -2.96
C TYR A 56 3.17 10.48 -1.76
N LEU A 57 3.51 11.74 -1.54
CA LEU A 57 2.96 12.52 -0.42
C LEU A 57 1.45 12.68 -0.54
N LYS A 58 0.93 12.91 -1.74
CA LYS A 58 -0.52 13.01 -1.98
C LYS A 58 -1.22 11.70 -1.64
N VAL A 59 -0.68 10.58 -2.10
CA VAL A 59 -1.26 9.25 -1.85
C VAL A 59 -1.24 8.95 -0.35
N MET A 60 -0.12 9.14 0.33
CA MET A 60 0.01 8.78 1.75
C MET A 60 -0.86 9.66 2.65
N LYS A 61 -1.03 10.93 2.33
CA LYS A 61 -1.96 11.78 3.05
C LYS A 61 -3.39 11.25 2.93
N LYS A 62 -3.79 10.86 1.73
CA LYS A 62 -5.13 10.31 1.49
C LYS A 62 -5.31 8.95 2.18
N VAL A 63 -4.27 8.12 2.22
CA VAL A 63 -4.27 6.86 2.96
C VAL A 63 -4.62 7.11 4.44
N LYS A 64 -3.94 8.06 5.06
CA LYS A 64 -4.19 8.41 6.45
C LYS A 64 -5.65 8.87 6.66
N ASP A 65 -6.12 9.78 5.80
CA ASP A 65 -7.47 10.32 5.90
C ASP A 65 -8.53 9.22 5.76
N LEU A 66 -8.38 8.36 4.75
CA LEU A 66 -9.32 7.27 4.49
C LEU A 66 -9.23 6.16 5.54
N ALA A 67 -8.05 5.86 6.06
CA ALA A 67 -7.89 4.87 7.12
C ALA A 67 -8.72 5.26 8.36
N ARG A 68 -8.70 6.54 8.73
CA ARG A 68 -9.50 7.04 9.85
C ARG A 68 -11.01 6.86 9.58
N VAL A 69 -11.46 7.19 8.38
CA VAL A 69 -12.86 7.04 7.99
C VAL A 69 -13.28 5.56 8.00
N ILE A 70 -12.45 4.69 7.44
CA ILE A 70 -12.76 3.26 7.32
C ILE A 70 -12.80 2.58 8.69
N VAL A 71 -11.81 2.87 9.54
CA VAL A 71 -11.79 2.34 10.92
C VAL A 71 -13.04 2.76 11.67
N ASP A 72 -13.44 4.02 11.56
CA ASP A 72 -14.64 4.53 12.21
C ASP A 72 -15.91 3.91 11.63
N ALA A 73 -15.99 3.81 10.30
CA ALA A 73 -17.19 3.29 9.61
C ALA A 73 -17.50 1.84 9.98
N PHE A 74 -16.50 1.02 10.21
CA PHE A 74 -16.66 -0.42 10.50
C PHE A 74 -16.33 -0.79 11.93
N ASP A 75 -16.10 0.20 12.78
CA ASP A 75 -15.75 -0.02 14.19
C ASP A 75 -14.57 -1.00 14.34
N ALA A 76 -13.55 -0.80 13.53
CA ALA A 76 -12.37 -1.65 13.54
C ALA A 76 -11.49 -1.36 14.76
N ASP A 77 -10.77 -2.38 15.24
CA ASP A 77 -9.87 -2.26 16.39
C ASP A 77 -8.48 -1.75 16.01
N GLY A 78 -8.13 -1.83 14.74
CA GLY A 78 -6.85 -1.37 14.23
C GLY A 78 -6.83 -1.35 12.72
N VAL A 79 -5.68 -1.04 12.14
CA VAL A 79 -5.51 -1.00 10.69
C VAL A 79 -4.06 -1.32 10.32
N ASN A 80 -3.88 -2.14 9.29
CA ASN A 80 -2.57 -2.31 8.66
C ASN A 80 -2.53 -1.49 7.38
N ILE A 81 -1.43 -0.79 7.18
CA ILE A 81 -1.14 -0.08 5.94
C ILE A 81 -0.03 -0.85 5.26
N LEU A 82 -0.31 -1.38 4.08
CA LEU A 82 0.60 -2.28 3.38
C LEU A 82 0.91 -1.73 2.00
N ASN A 83 2.21 -1.65 1.68
CA ASN A 83 2.67 -1.34 0.33
C ASN A 83 3.73 -2.36 -0.06
N ASN A 84 3.51 -3.01 -1.19
CA ASN A 84 4.43 -4.02 -1.71
C ASN A 84 5.20 -3.44 -2.89
N CYS A 85 6.50 -3.63 -2.90
CA CYS A 85 7.37 -3.18 -3.97
C CYS A 85 8.06 -4.38 -4.59
N ASN A 86 7.77 -4.66 -5.85
CA ASN A 86 8.22 -5.80 -6.64
C ASN A 86 7.55 -7.13 -6.25
N GLU A 87 7.60 -8.06 -7.18
CA GLU A 87 6.89 -9.36 -7.08
C GLU A 87 7.33 -10.17 -5.86
N VAL A 88 8.63 -10.18 -5.55
CA VAL A 88 9.18 -10.92 -4.41
C VAL A 88 8.57 -10.45 -3.08
N ALA A 89 8.15 -9.19 -3.02
CA ALA A 89 7.53 -8.61 -1.82
C ALA A 89 6.00 -8.65 -1.88
N GLY A 90 5.42 -9.29 -2.92
CA GLY A 90 3.97 -9.48 -3.02
C GLY A 90 3.24 -8.48 -3.91
N GLN A 91 3.96 -7.66 -4.67
CA GLN A 91 3.30 -6.74 -5.61
C GLN A 91 2.77 -7.52 -6.80
N SER A 92 1.45 -7.55 -6.98
CA SER A 92 0.79 -8.28 -8.07
C SER A 92 0.44 -7.40 -9.26
N VAL A 93 0.26 -6.09 -9.04
CA VAL A 93 -0.02 -5.11 -10.10
C VAL A 93 1.08 -4.06 -10.08
N MET A 94 1.75 -3.85 -11.21
CA MET A 94 2.87 -2.91 -11.35
C MET A 94 2.37 -1.49 -11.59
N HIS A 95 1.62 -1.00 -10.62
CA HIS A 95 1.15 0.38 -10.48
C HIS A 95 1.10 0.64 -8.98
N PHE A 96 1.82 1.66 -8.52
CA PHE A 96 1.90 1.96 -7.09
C PHE A 96 0.53 2.01 -6.45
N HIS A 97 0.34 1.27 -5.37
CA HIS A 97 -0.89 1.29 -4.60
C HIS A 97 -0.63 0.90 -3.15
N VAL A 98 -1.43 1.44 -2.26
CA VAL A 98 -1.33 1.21 -0.83
C VAL A 98 -2.61 0.55 -0.36
N HIS A 99 -2.47 -0.57 0.37
CA HIS A 99 -3.59 -1.28 0.97
C HIS A 99 -3.94 -0.67 2.33
N ILE A 100 -5.21 -0.42 2.55
CA ILE A 100 -5.76 -0.10 3.87
C ILE A 100 -6.52 -1.34 4.31
N LEU A 101 -6.05 -1.98 5.37
CA LEU A 101 -6.60 -3.24 5.87
C LEU A 101 -7.11 -3.04 7.29
N PRO A 102 -8.41 -2.67 7.46
CA PRO A 102 -8.96 -2.56 8.81
C PRO A 102 -8.93 -3.93 9.50
N ARG A 103 -8.68 -3.95 10.80
CA ARG A 103 -8.46 -5.18 11.55
C ARG A 103 -9.47 -5.31 12.68
N TYR A 104 -10.05 -6.50 12.79
CA TYR A 104 -11.12 -6.82 13.76
C TYR A 104 -10.70 -7.90 14.75
N ASN A 105 -9.75 -8.76 14.36
CA ASN A 105 -9.16 -9.80 15.20
C ASN A 105 -7.79 -10.18 14.63
N LYS A 106 -7.06 -11.04 15.34
CA LYS A 106 -5.68 -11.40 14.96
C LYS A 106 -5.61 -12.48 13.89
N GLU A 107 -6.66 -13.27 13.73
CA GLU A 107 -6.65 -14.48 12.87
C GLU A 107 -7.01 -14.22 11.42
N GLU A 108 -7.71 -13.14 11.12
CA GLU A 108 -8.22 -12.84 9.77
C GLU A 108 -7.13 -12.57 8.75
N LEU A 109 -5.99 -12.05 9.21
CA LEU A 109 -4.83 -11.74 8.38
C LEU A 109 -3.58 -12.07 9.16
N LYS A 110 -2.74 -12.93 8.62
CA LYS A 110 -1.51 -13.36 9.29
C LYS A 110 -0.31 -12.69 8.65
N ILE A 111 0.49 -12.03 9.49
CA ILE A 111 1.78 -11.48 9.11
C ILE A 111 2.80 -12.20 9.97
N GLU A 112 3.64 -13.02 9.33
CA GLU A 112 4.61 -13.86 10.05
C GLU A 112 6.02 -13.46 9.62
N PHE A 113 6.92 -13.35 10.60
CA PHE A 113 8.33 -13.07 10.38
C PHE A 113 9.17 -14.26 10.82
N THR A 114 10.11 -14.67 9.98
CA THR A 114 11.14 -15.61 10.39
C THR A 114 12.29 -14.82 10.99
N ASP A 115 12.79 -15.25 12.15
CA ASP A 115 13.89 -14.55 12.80
C ASP A 115 15.24 -14.99 12.19
N HIS A 116 15.91 -14.05 11.56
CA HIS A 116 17.23 -14.22 10.93
C HIS A 116 18.35 -13.51 11.71
N SER A 117 18.08 -13.15 12.98
CA SER A 117 19.05 -12.41 13.80
C SER A 117 20.43 -13.08 13.87
N LYS A 118 20.46 -14.41 13.88
CA LYS A 118 21.72 -15.18 13.99
C LYS A 118 22.59 -15.09 12.73
N GLU A 119 21.98 -14.82 11.57
CA GLU A 119 22.69 -14.69 10.30
C GLU A 119 23.04 -13.22 9.99
N CYS A 120 22.65 -12.29 10.87
CA CYS A 120 22.77 -10.86 10.61
C CYS A 120 23.63 -10.18 11.70
N ASP A 121 24.63 -9.44 11.25
CA ASP A 121 25.44 -8.59 12.11
C ASP A 121 24.91 -7.15 11.99
N LEU A 122 24.32 -6.62 13.04
CA LEU A 122 23.68 -5.30 13.03
C LEU A 122 24.66 -4.17 12.72
N ASP A 123 25.87 -4.22 13.26
CA ASP A 123 26.88 -3.18 12.99
C ASP A 123 27.29 -3.14 11.52
N SER A 124 27.46 -4.30 10.91
CA SER A 124 27.79 -4.43 9.49
C SER A 124 26.65 -3.93 8.62
N ILE A 125 25.42 -4.30 8.94
CA ILE A 125 24.22 -3.85 8.22
C ILE A 125 24.11 -2.33 8.29
N LEU A 126 24.25 -1.77 9.49
CA LEU A 126 24.17 -0.33 9.69
C LEU A 126 25.22 0.42 8.87
N ALA A 127 26.47 -0.07 8.88
CA ALA A 127 27.54 0.54 8.10
C ALA A 127 27.26 0.54 6.61
N THR A 128 26.74 -0.57 6.09
CA THR A 128 26.38 -0.70 4.66
C THR A 128 25.31 0.29 4.25
N ILE A 129 24.25 0.43 5.06
CA ILE A 129 23.17 1.38 4.80
C ILE A 129 23.69 2.82 4.82
N LYS A 130 24.46 3.18 5.85
CA LYS A 130 25.01 4.54 5.98
C LYS A 130 25.94 4.90 4.83
N GLU A 131 26.73 3.96 4.35
CA GLU A 131 27.59 4.16 3.19
C GLU A 131 26.78 4.58 1.95
N LYS A 132 25.67 3.88 1.70
CA LYS A 132 24.80 4.22 0.57
C LYS A 132 24.11 5.56 0.75
N MET A 133 23.71 5.91 1.97
CA MET A 133 23.06 7.20 2.25
C MET A 133 24.01 8.39 2.03
N ALA A 134 25.30 8.19 2.21
CA ALA A 134 26.30 9.24 2.04
C ALA A 134 26.59 9.59 0.58
N LYS A 135 26.09 8.81 -0.38
CA LYS A 135 26.37 8.99 -1.82
C LYS A 135 25.25 9.77 -2.55
#